data_764f4137c95d7b904e2c8a4f6d3b0448
#
_entry.id   764f4137c95d7b904e2c8a4f6d3b0448
#
_cell.length_a   1.000
_cell.length_b   1.000
_cell.length_c   1.000
_cell.angle_alpha   90.00
_cell.angle_beta   90.00
_cell.angle_gamma   90.00
#
_symmetry.space_group_name_H-M   'P 1'
#
loop_
_entity.id
_entity.type
_entity.pdbx_description
1 polymer ?
#
loop_
_entity_poly.entity_id
_entity_poly.type
_entity_poly.pdbx_seq_one_letter_code
_entity_poly.pdbx_strand_id
1 'polypeptide(L)'
;MKKILLPLIALGLVAAGCTTKDLTVESKTSITSSYLYSTPEGLSRAVVGLYPKDRAIATTGGGDGSEQYAVLMFDYCTDLMIFRAGTAAGFARLDSPNSSSSLFEEIWNRYYSIIGKANEIIYYAEQLGLDNETVSRAYAEAKVFRARSYFLLYQRYERLYINTEPTTIDNIEGRVYRPASSDAILSLIKQDLEDAMPYLDWTVPSGSASAQYGRMTKAVAKHIRAQVAMWESDWDSAIQNCEDIFGCSDYGMMTTMADVFNSADLRNKEVLYAFQFSDEKGGGSSISDGVATGHRLSLITTCNYKKALGYFTLEYGGYGWGRVYPNSYLLGLYDPTTDNRYKDMFIHKFYYNDPDYLPAGKSLGDEVVPTASNYVESLHPMSKKFFDQWTNADNPSRKSSFKDAIVYRLAETYLMAAEAYFHKEGGSSAKAHEYFNKTYSRATLKEYTDPLTMDEILNEYARELNFEGVRWPLLKRLGLLEERVLLHAGDSKAEDPNLPSDYIQPRKNFSSKWWRWPIPQSILDIMPGYGQNEGWD
;
A
#
# COMPACT_ATOMS: atom_id res chain seq x y z
N MET A 1 -85.09 -36.66 -28.57
CA MET A 1 -84.10 -36.79 -27.48
C MET A 1 -82.87 -37.45 -28.07
N LYS A 2 -81.86 -36.65 -28.39
CA LYS A 2 -80.59 -37.11 -28.99
C LYS A 2 -79.52 -37.25 -27.88
N LYS A 3 -78.97 -38.45 -27.75
CA LYS A 3 -77.84 -38.76 -26.88
C LYS A 3 -76.57 -38.35 -27.60
N ILE A 4 -75.77 -37.48 -26.99
CA ILE A 4 -74.45 -37.14 -27.47
C ILE A 4 -73.44 -37.97 -26.66
N LEU A 5 -72.69 -38.85 -27.38
CA LEU A 5 -71.52 -39.57 -26.86
C LEU A 5 -70.30 -38.63 -26.90
N LEU A 6 -69.61 -38.42 -25.76
CA LEU A 6 -68.28 -37.83 -25.72
C LEU A 6 -67.22 -38.93 -25.83
N PRO A 7 -66.19 -38.79 -26.68
CA PRO A 7 -65.04 -39.69 -26.65
C PRO A 7 -64.02 -39.17 -25.63
N LEU A 8 -63.60 -40.06 -24.75
CA LEU A 8 -62.43 -39.84 -23.85
C LEU A 8 -61.15 -39.90 -24.71
N ILE A 9 -60.49 -38.79 -24.81
CA ILE A 9 -59.12 -38.74 -25.31
C ILE A 9 -58.16 -38.94 -24.13
N ALA A 10 -57.50 -40.08 -24.07
CA ALA A 10 -56.43 -40.38 -23.15
C ALA A 10 -55.19 -39.60 -23.61
N LEU A 11 -54.84 -38.55 -22.88
CA LEU A 11 -53.60 -37.80 -23.08
C LEU A 11 -52.46 -38.55 -22.38
N GLY A 12 -51.63 -39.26 -23.12
CA GLY A 12 -50.40 -39.88 -22.65
C GLY A 12 -49.36 -38.80 -22.39
N LEU A 13 -49.07 -38.50 -21.10
CA LEU A 13 -47.91 -37.72 -20.71
C LEU A 13 -46.66 -38.56 -21.00
N VAL A 14 -45.95 -38.22 -22.05
CA VAL A 14 -44.57 -38.65 -22.25
C VAL A 14 -43.72 -37.79 -21.30
N ALA A 15 -43.33 -38.36 -20.17
CA ALA A 15 -42.29 -37.80 -19.34
C ALA A 15 -40.95 -37.93 -20.08
N ALA A 16 -40.61 -36.93 -20.88
CA ALA A 16 -39.23 -36.75 -21.34
C ALA A 16 -38.39 -36.35 -20.12
N GLY A 17 -37.72 -37.31 -19.52
CA GLY A 17 -36.75 -37.06 -18.49
C GLY A 17 -35.62 -36.24 -19.07
N CYS A 18 -35.52 -34.96 -18.70
CA CYS A 18 -34.30 -34.16 -18.92
C CYS A 18 -33.17 -34.90 -18.24
N THR A 19 -32.23 -35.40 -19.02
CA THR A 19 -30.98 -35.92 -18.48
C THR A 19 -30.16 -34.73 -17.96
N THR A 20 -29.45 -34.93 -16.88
CA THR A 20 -28.59 -33.89 -16.27
C THR A 20 -27.56 -33.32 -17.24
N LYS A 21 -27.31 -33.96 -18.38
CA LYS A 21 -26.47 -33.45 -19.47
C LYS A 21 -27.07 -32.25 -20.20
N ASP A 22 -28.39 -32.11 -20.25
CA ASP A 22 -29.05 -30.99 -20.94
C ASP A 22 -29.09 -29.71 -20.13
N LEU A 23 -28.67 -29.76 -18.86
CA LEU A 23 -28.58 -28.60 -17.95
C LEU A 23 -27.14 -28.04 -17.79
N THR A 24 -26.13 -28.67 -18.38
CA THR A 24 -24.78 -28.15 -18.40
C THR A 24 -24.61 -27.15 -19.55
N VAL A 25 -24.86 -25.88 -19.26
CA VAL A 25 -24.51 -24.80 -20.19
C VAL A 25 -23.00 -24.60 -20.10
N GLU A 26 -22.26 -25.19 -21.03
CA GLU A 26 -20.86 -24.85 -21.22
C GLU A 26 -20.77 -23.40 -21.76
N SER A 27 -20.34 -22.48 -20.91
CA SER A 27 -20.06 -21.12 -21.35
C SER A 27 -18.85 -21.14 -22.29
N LYS A 28 -19.09 -20.93 -23.59
CA LYS A 28 -18.00 -20.84 -24.58
C LYS A 28 -17.20 -19.52 -24.52
N THR A 29 -17.61 -18.58 -23.69
CA THR A 29 -17.06 -17.22 -23.63
C THR A 29 -16.55 -16.81 -22.26
N SER A 30 -16.77 -17.57 -21.20
CA SER A 30 -16.26 -17.32 -19.87
C SER A 30 -15.33 -18.43 -19.40
N ILE A 31 -14.25 -18.04 -18.73
CA ILE A 31 -13.34 -18.98 -18.05
C ILE A 31 -14.12 -19.63 -16.90
N THR A 32 -14.28 -20.96 -16.94
CA THR A 32 -14.93 -21.70 -15.85
C THR A 32 -13.97 -21.90 -14.69
N SER A 33 -14.48 -22.01 -13.46
CA SER A 33 -13.65 -22.31 -12.28
C SER A 33 -12.89 -23.63 -12.45
N SER A 34 -13.53 -24.64 -13.11
CA SER A 34 -12.87 -25.91 -13.38
C SER A 34 -11.65 -25.76 -14.30
N TYR A 35 -11.72 -24.96 -15.36
CA TYR A 35 -10.57 -24.66 -16.22
C TYR A 35 -9.49 -23.86 -15.47
N LEU A 36 -9.90 -22.86 -14.68
CA LEU A 36 -8.98 -21.96 -13.99
C LEU A 36 -8.05 -22.70 -13.03
N TYR A 37 -8.56 -23.74 -12.38
CA TYR A 37 -7.80 -24.47 -11.36
C TYR A 37 -7.32 -25.86 -11.79
N SER A 38 -7.65 -26.33 -12.99
CA SER A 38 -7.26 -27.67 -13.46
C SER A 38 -6.11 -27.68 -14.47
N THR A 39 -5.60 -26.50 -14.84
CA THR A 39 -4.54 -26.39 -15.84
C THR A 39 -3.44 -25.42 -15.37
N PRO A 40 -2.17 -25.62 -15.78
CA PRO A 40 -1.08 -24.70 -15.46
C PRO A 40 -1.36 -23.26 -15.92
N GLU A 41 -1.87 -23.07 -17.13
CA GLU A 41 -2.22 -21.75 -17.68
C GLU A 41 -3.36 -21.10 -16.93
N GLY A 42 -4.32 -21.90 -16.48
CA GLY A 42 -5.43 -21.44 -15.64
C GLY A 42 -4.94 -20.93 -14.29
N LEU A 43 -4.07 -21.67 -13.60
CA LEU A 43 -3.46 -21.21 -12.34
C LEU A 43 -2.63 -19.94 -12.53
N SER A 44 -1.84 -19.85 -13.62
CA SER A 44 -1.10 -18.63 -13.94
C SER A 44 -2.02 -17.42 -14.09
N ARG A 45 -3.18 -17.59 -14.71
CA ARG A 45 -4.20 -16.52 -14.81
C ARG A 45 -4.88 -16.22 -13.48
N ALA A 46 -5.12 -17.24 -12.66
CA ALA A 46 -5.70 -17.06 -11.32
C ALA A 46 -4.80 -16.20 -10.43
N VAL A 47 -3.49 -16.47 -10.41
CA VAL A 47 -2.54 -15.67 -9.62
C VAL A 47 -2.40 -14.25 -10.14
N VAL A 48 -2.46 -14.03 -11.46
CA VAL A 48 -2.48 -12.67 -12.03
C VAL A 48 -3.67 -11.88 -11.52
N GLY A 49 -4.81 -12.52 -11.25
CA GLY A 49 -6.00 -11.90 -10.67
C GLY A 49 -5.82 -11.38 -9.23
N LEU A 50 -4.75 -11.75 -8.51
CA LEU A 50 -4.45 -11.25 -7.17
C LEU A 50 -3.84 -9.82 -7.21
N TYR A 51 -3.06 -9.50 -8.24
CA TYR A 51 -2.39 -8.20 -8.37
C TYR A 51 -3.35 -7.00 -8.39
N PRO A 52 -4.40 -6.97 -9.23
CA PRO A 52 -5.36 -5.87 -9.20
C PRO A 52 -6.14 -5.80 -7.88
N LYS A 53 -6.35 -6.93 -7.19
CA LYS A 53 -6.99 -6.92 -5.86
C LYS A 53 -6.09 -6.26 -4.81
N ASP A 54 -4.81 -6.60 -4.78
CA ASP A 54 -3.82 -6.01 -3.87
C ASP A 54 -3.65 -4.52 -4.16
N ARG A 55 -3.45 -4.14 -5.42
CA ARG A 55 -3.40 -2.75 -5.86
C ARG A 55 -4.63 -1.95 -5.42
N ALA A 56 -5.81 -2.49 -5.61
CA ALA A 56 -7.06 -1.83 -5.25
C ALA A 56 -7.18 -1.52 -3.75
N ILE A 57 -6.58 -2.32 -2.86
CA ILE A 57 -6.61 -2.06 -1.41
C ILE A 57 -5.84 -0.79 -1.06
N ALA A 58 -4.68 -0.60 -1.68
CA ALA A 58 -3.75 0.46 -1.31
C ALA A 58 -4.03 1.80 -2.03
N THR A 59 -4.69 1.76 -3.17
CA THR A 59 -4.75 2.91 -4.07
C THR A 59 -6.16 3.26 -4.54
N THR A 60 -7.21 2.63 -4.00
CA THR A 60 -8.54 2.70 -4.58
C THR A 60 -8.95 4.06 -5.08
N GLY A 61 -9.22 4.11 -6.36
CA GLY A 61 -9.95 5.19 -6.96
C GLY A 61 -11.40 4.75 -7.14
N GLY A 62 -12.28 5.05 -6.26
CA GLY A 62 -13.69 4.75 -6.41
C GLY A 62 -14.50 5.63 -5.52
N GLY A 63 -15.20 6.60 -6.09
CA GLY A 63 -16.07 7.51 -5.35
C GLY A 63 -15.33 8.44 -4.37
N ASP A 64 -16.09 9.15 -3.56
CA ASP A 64 -15.57 10.14 -2.62
C ASP A 64 -14.83 9.53 -1.41
N GLY A 65 -14.82 8.20 -1.28
CA GLY A 65 -14.16 7.46 -0.19
C GLY A 65 -12.73 7.00 -0.48
N SER A 66 -12.15 7.32 -1.63
CA SER A 66 -10.83 6.84 -2.07
C SER A 66 -9.66 7.24 -1.16
N GLU A 67 -9.82 8.27 -0.35
CA GLU A 67 -8.81 8.70 0.62
C GLU A 67 -8.63 7.70 1.78
N GLN A 68 -9.64 6.88 2.07
CA GLN A 68 -9.62 5.95 3.21
C GLN A 68 -8.51 4.91 3.06
N TYR A 69 -8.27 4.43 1.85
CA TYR A 69 -7.29 3.37 1.61
C TYR A 69 -5.87 3.91 1.47
N ALA A 70 -5.73 5.18 1.15
CA ALA A 70 -4.44 5.85 1.16
C ALA A 70 -3.75 5.81 2.54
N VAL A 71 -4.47 5.48 3.60
CA VAL A 71 -3.92 5.24 4.94
C VAL A 71 -2.85 4.15 4.96
N LEU A 72 -2.88 3.20 4.02
CA LEU A 72 -1.86 2.16 3.89
C LEU A 72 -0.62 2.63 3.12
N MET A 73 -0.76 3.70 2.32
CA MET A 73 0.31 4.29 1.51
C MET A 73 0.87 5.57 2.13
N PHE A 74 0.21 6.12 3.15
CA PHE A 74 0.65 7.32 3.83
C PHE A 74 0.82 7.06 5.32
N ASP A 75 1.59 7.92 5.95
CA ASP A 75 1.95 7.80 7.36
C ASP A 75 0.88 8.42 8.28
N TYR A 76 -0.40 8.17 7.99
CA TYR A 76 -1.51 8.66 8.81
C TYR A 76 -1.37 8.19 10.26
N CYS A 77 -1.78 9.05 11.18
CA CYS A 77 -1.72 8.80 12.61
C CYS A 77 -0.29 8.63 13.15
N THR A 78 0.69 9.27 12.50
CA THR A 78 2.09 9.29 12.93
C THR A 78 2.57 10.72 13.21
N ASP A 79 3.86 10.85 13.42
CA ASP A 79 4.58 12.09 13.74
C ASP A 79 4.96 12.95 12.53
N LEU A 80 4.66 12.53 11.27
CA LEU A 80 5.25 13.13 10.07
C LEU A 80 4.35 14.08 9.29
N MET A 81 3.08 14.21 9.66
CA MET A 81 2.16 14.91 8.78
C MET A 81 1.10 15.74 9.47
N ILE A 82 0.59 16.71 8.72
CA ILE A 82 -0.62 17.48 9.00
C ILE A 82 -1.73 17.03 8.04
N PHE A 83 -2.93 16.85 8.54
CA PHE A 83 -4.08 16.44 7.77
C PHE A 83 -5.16 17.55 7.79
N ARG A 84 -5.56 18.04 6.62
CA ARG A 84 -6.49 19.16 6.51
C ARG A 84 -7.96 18.74 6.59
N ALA A 85 -8.37 17.93 5.66
CA ALA A 85 -9.78 17.55 5.49
C ALA A 85 -9.92 16.34 4.56
N GLY A 86 -11.08 15.71 4.56
CA GLY A 86 -11.41 14.59 3.69
C GLY A 86 -12.07 13.45 4.44
N THR A 87 -12.38 12.36 3.77
CA THR A 87 -13.09 11.22 4.33
C THR A 87 -12.30 10.51 5.43
N ALA A 88 -10.97 10.51 5.33
CA ALA A 88 -10.09 9.95 6.35
C ALA A 88 -9.75 10.94 7.49
N ALA A 89 -10.37 12.14 7.50
CA ALA A 89 -10.03 13.17 8.48
C ALA A 89 -10.22 12.72 9.93
N GLY A 90 -11.30 12.01 10.23
CA GLY A 90 -11.54 11.48 11.57
C GLY A 90 -10.50 10.44 11.97
N PHE A 91 -10.07 9.58 11.05
CA PHE A 91 -8.99 8.63 11.28
C PHE A 91 -7.67 9.35 11.54
N ALA A 92 -7.32 10.33 10.70
CA ALA A 92 -6.09 11.09 10.87
C ALA A 92 -6.05 11.92 12.16
N ARG A 93 -7.22 12.40 12.66
CA ARG A 93 -7.35 13.10 13.94
C ARG A 93 -7.53 12.18 15.15
N LEU A 94 -7.72 10.88 14.94
CA LEU A 94 -7.98 9.88 15.99
C LEU A 94 -9.26 10.16 16.81
N ASP A 95 -10.27 10.78 16.19
CA ASP A 95 -11.46 11.25 16.92
C ASP A 95 -12.77 10.52 16.60
N SER A 96 -12.94 9.98 15.43
CA SER A 96 -14.23 9.49 14.94
C SER A 96 -14.34 7.98 14.66
N PRO A 97 -13.28 7.25 14.25
CA PRO A 97 -13.43 5.85 13.89
C PRO A 97 -13.81 4.95 15.07
N ASN A 98 -14.65 3.96 14.78
CA ASN A 98 -15.07 2.90 15.69
C ASN A 98 -15.12 1.54 14.93
N SER A 99 -15.49 0.46 15.61
CA SER A 99 -15.55 -0.89 15.04
C SER A 99 -16.48 -1.03 13.82
N SER A 100 -17.46 -0.13 13.67
CA SER A 100 -18.39 -0.10 12.53
C SER A 100 -17.91 0.79 11.38
N SER A 101 -16.73 1.40 11.49
CA SER A 101 -16.19 2.24 10.41
C SER A 101 -15.76 1.38 9.21
N SER A 102 -16.26 1.74 8.03
CA SER A 102 -16.06 0.99 6.77
C SER A 102 -14.58 0.78 6.42
N LEU A 103 -13.69 1.71 6.80
CA LEU A 103 -12.25 1.60 6.58
C LEU A 103 -11.69 0.27 7.11
N PHE A 104 -11.98 -0.06 8.37
CA PHE A 104 -11.44 -1.26 9.01
C PHE A 104 -12.02 -2.52 8.40
N GLU A 105 -13.33 -2.53 8.16
CA GLU A 105 -14.03 -3.67 7.55
C GLU A 105 -13.54 -3.97 6.14
N GLU A 106 -13.42 -2.93 5.30
CA GLU A 106 -13.01 -3.12 3.92
C GLU A 106 -11.56 -3.61 3.80
N ILE A 107 -10.64 -3.09 4.60
CA ILE A 107 -9.25 -3.56 4.62
C ILE A 107 -9.19 -5.02 5.08
N TRP A 108 -9.90 -5.37 6.14
CA TRP A 108 -10.02 -6.74 6.62
C TRP A 108 -10.54 -7.68 5.53
N ASN A 109 -11.72 -7.38 4.98
CA ASN A 109 -12.39 -8.23 4.01
C ASN A 109 -11.60 -8.39 2.71
N ARG A 110 -10.95 -7.33 2.25
CA ARG A 110 -10.16 -7.37 1.01
C ARG A 110 -8.93 -8.26 1.16
N TYR A 111 -8.17 -8.14 2.26
CA TYR A 111 -7.03 -9.03 2.48
C TYR A 111 -7.45 -10.47 2.71
N TYR A 112 -8.52 -10.74 3.46
CA TYR A 112 -9.05 -12.09 3.58
C TYR A 112 -9.58 -12.64 2.25
N SER A 113 -10.08 -11.80 1.35
CA SER A 113 -10.42 -12.21 -0.03
C SER A 113 -9.18 -12.63 -0.84
N ILE A 114 -8.04 -11.94 -0.66
CA ILE A 114 -6.76 -12.36 -1.28
C ILE A 114 -6.30 -13.69 -0.68
N ILE A 115 -6.32 -13.81 0.64
CA ILE A 115 -5.97 -15.06 1.36
C ILE A 115 -6.79 -16.23 0.86
N GLY A 116 -8.12 -16.07 0.75
CA GLY A 116 -9.01 -17.12 0.25
C GLY A 116 -8.68 -17.56 -1.18
N LYS A 117 -8.40 -16.61 -2.06
CA LYS A 117 -7.99 -16.92 -3.45
C LYS A 117 -6.59 -17.53 -3.53
N ALA A 118 -5.66 -17.06 -2.69
CA ALA A 118 -4.34 -17.67 -2.59
C ALA A 118 -4.44 -19.13 -2.12
N ASN A 119 -5.30 -19.44 -1.14
CA ASN A 119 -5.54 -20.81 -0.68
C ASN A 119 -6.03 -21.73 -1.81
N GLU A 120 -6.96 -21.24 -2.64
CA GLU A 120 -7.43 -21.99 -3.81
C GLU A 120 -6.26 -22.30 -4.77
N ILE A 121 -5.47 -21.30 -5.11
CA ILE A 121 -4.32 -21.46 -6.03
C ILE A 121 -3.29 -22.42 -5.45
N ILE A 122 -2.92 -22.27 -4.18
CA ILE A 122 -1.95 -23.13 -3.50
C ILE A 122 -2.42 -24.59 -3.51
N TYR A 123 -3.67 -24.82 -3.10
CA TYR A 123 -4.25 -26.16 -3.04
C TYR A 123 -4.22 -26.86 -4.42
N TYR A 124 -4.70 -26.19 -5.45
CA TYR A 124 -4.74 -26.80 -6.79
C TYR A 124 -3.36 -26.91 -7.44
N ALA A 125 -2.42 -26.02 -7.13
CA ALA A 125 -1.04 -26.14 -7.57
C ALA A 125 -0.39 -27.42 -7.00
N GLU A 126 -0.60 -27.71 -5.72
CA GLU A 126 -0.13 -28.94 -5.08
C GLU A 126 -0.75 -30.20 -5.71
N GLN A 127 -2.03 -30.14 -6.12
CA GLN A 127 -2.69 -31.26 -6.81
C GLN A 127 -2.14 -31.48 -8.24
N LEU A 128 -1.74 -30.42 -8.93
CA LEU A 128 -1.17 -30.51 -10.29
C LEU A 128 0.32 -30.91 -10.30
N GLY A 129 0.98 -30.77 -9.16
CA GLY A 129 2.42 -31.06 -8.99
C GLY A 129 3.32 -29.87 -9.32
N LEU A 130 4.28 -29.62 -8.45
CA LEU A 130 5.17 -28.46 -8.52
C LEU A 130 6.37 -28.65 -9.48
N ASP A 131 6.48 -29.79 -10.14
CA ASP A 131 7.51 -30.01 -11.18
C ASP A 131 7.29 -29.19 -12.45
N ASN A 132 6.06 -28.71 -12.67
CA ASN A 132 5.76 -27.81 -13.78
C ASN A 132 6.06 -26.36 -13.37
N GLU A 133 6.95 -25.69 -14.10
CA GLU A 133 7.41 -24.32 -13.80
C GLU A 133 6.27 -23.30 -13.72
N THR A 134 5.26 -23.38 -14.59
CA THR A 134 4.11 -22.48 -14.55
C THR A 134 3.27 -22.69 -13.28
N VAL A 135 3.13 -23.94 -12.84
CA VAL A 135 2.41 -24.30 -11.60
C VAL A 135 3.18 -23.86 -10.37
N SER A 136 4.46 -24.20 -10.29
CA SER A 136 5.30 -23.84 -9.14
C SER A 136 5.48 -22.33 -9.00
N ARG A 137 5.55 -21.60 -10.13
CA ARG A 137 5.54 -20.13 -10.12
C ARG A 137 4.23 -19.56 -9.57
N ALA A 138 3.07 -20.08 -10.02
CA ALA A 138 1.76 -19.66 -9.53
C ALA A 138 1.58 -19.96 -8.03
N TYR A 139 2.03 -21.14 -7.58
CA TYR A 139 2.10 -21.52 -6.18
C TYR A 139 2.90 -20.52 -5.35
N ALA A 140 4.11 -20.23 -5.78
CA ALA A 140 5.02 -19.34 -5.06
C ALA A 140 4.47 -17.92 -4.94
N GLU A 141 3.96 -17.34 -6.02
CA GLU A 141 3.35 -16.02 -5.98
C GLU A 141 2.11 -15.99 -5.06
N ALA A 142 1.27 -17.03 -5.09
CA ALA A 142 0.11 -17.13 -4.20
C ALA A 142 0.54 -17.21 -2.73
N LYS A 143 1.61 -17.95 -2.42
CA LYS A 143 2.22 -18.01 -1.07
C LYS A 143 2.70 -16.63 -0.62
N VAL A 144 3.40 -15.87 -1.47
CA VAL A 144 3.84 -14.50 -1.14
C VAL A 144 2.64 -13.58 -0.91
N PHE A 145 1.58 -13.66 -1.72
CA PHE A 145 0.36 -12.89 -1.51
C PHE A 145 -0.32 -13.22 -0.18
N ARG A 146 -0.38 -14.51 0.19
CA ARG A 146 -0.97 -14.93 1.47
C ARG A 146 -0.14 -14.43 2.65
N ALA A 147 1.16 -14.62 2.61
CA ALA A 147 2.10 -14.13 3.62
C ALA A 147 1.99 -12.62 3.80
N ARG A 148 2.07 -11.85 2.69
CA ARG A 148 1.95 -10.40 2.72
C ARG A 148 0.60 -9.93 3.27
N SER A 149 -0.49 -10.58 2.87
CA SER A 149 -1.83 -10.24 3.35
C SER A 149 -1.97 -10.46 4.85
N TYR A 150 -1.52 -11.60 5.37
CA TYR A 150 -1.49 -11.87 6.80
C TYR A 150 -0.59 -10.90 7.56
N PHE A 151 0.57 -10.55 7.02
CA PHE A 151 1.49 -9.63 7.69
C PHE A 151 0.90 -8.21 7.79
N LEU A 152 0.31 -7.68 6.71
CA LEU A 152 -0.35 -6.38 6.71
C LEU A 152 -1.56 -6.32 7.66
N LEU A 153 -2.34 -7.39 7.74
CA LEU A 153 -3.40 -7.52 8.74
C LEU A 153 -2.85 -7.61 10.16
N TYR A 154 -1.80 -8.41 10.38
CA TYR A 154 -1.18 -8.59 11.69
C TYR A 154 -0.63 -7.29 12.25
N GLN A 155 0.10 -6.53 11.44
CA GLN A 155 0.61 -5.22 11.84
C GLN A 155 -0.48 -4.31 12.41
N ARG A 156 -1.72 -4.42 11.92
CA ARG A 156 -2.83 -3.51 12.25
C ARG A 156 -3.79 -4.06 13.30
N TYR A 157 -4.26 -5.31 13.11
CA TYR A 157 -5.32 -5.89 13.94
C TYR A 157 -4.80 -6.84 15.02
N GLU A 158 -3.65 -7.50 14.81
CA GLU A 158 -3.02 -8.54 15.64
C GLU A 158 -3.89 -9.79 15.85
N ARG A 159 -5.15 -9.65 16.23
CA ARG A 159 -6.08 -10.79 16.46
C ARG A 159 -6.66 -11.27 15.14
N LEU A 160 -5.97 -12.20 14.49
CA LEU A 160 -6.38 -12.77 13.20
C LEU A 160 -6.77 -14.24 13.37
N TYR A 161 -7.69 -14.71 12.53
CA TYR A 161 -7.87 -16.15 12.36
C TYR A 161 -7.02 -16.66 11.19
N ILE A 162 -6.51 -17.88 11.32
CA ILE A 162 -5.78 -18.55 10.25
C ILE A 162 -6.76 -19.37 9.43
N ASN A 163 -6.73 -19.22 8.13
CA ASN A 163 -7.41 -20.04 7.14
C ASN A 163 -6.43 -20.36 6.01
N THR A 164 -6.08 -21.61 5.83
CA THR A 164 -5.14 -22.10 4.82
C THR A 164 -5.78 -23.01 3.79
N GLU A 165 -7.08 -23.31 3.95
CA GLU A 165 -7.82 -24.21 3.07
C GLU A 165 -8.77 -23.45 2.13
N PRO A 166 -9.00 -23.94 0.91
CA PRO A 166 -10.06 -23.44 0.05
C PRO A 166 -11.42 -23.48 0.75
N THR A 167 -12.26 -22.49 0.47
CA THR A 167 -13.65 -22.54 0.93
C THR A 167 -14.48 -23.31 -0.08
N THR A 168 -15.11 -24.40 0.36
CA THR A 168 -15.99 -25.27 -0.44
C THR A 168 -17.38 -25.30 0.18
N ILE A 169 -18.38 -25.80 -0.58
CA ILE A 169 -19.74 -25.97 -0.07
C ILE A 169 -19.73 -26.90 1.16
N ASP A 170 -18.89 -27.93 1.14
CA ASP A 170 -18.83 -28.95 2.20
C ASP A 170 -18.20 -28.44 3.50
N ASN A 171 -17.38 -27.40 3.44
CA ASN A 171 -16.66 -26.89 4.61
C ASN A 171 -17.05 -25.47 5.05
N ILE A 172 -17.98 -24.81 4.35
CA ILE A 172 -18.45 -23.46 4.71
C ILE A 172 -19.35 -23.50 5.97
N GLU A 173 -20.14 -24.56 6.10
CA GLU A 173 -20.97 -24.79 7.27
C GLU A 173 -20.12 -25.46 8.38
N GLY A 174 -20.06 -24.84 9.55
CA GLY A 174 -19.33 -25.40 10.70
C GLY A 174 -17.90 -24.88 10.90
N ARG A 175 -17.38 -24.02 10.02
CA ARG A 175 -16.11 -23.33 10.30
C ARG A 175 -16.28 -22.35 11.46
N VAL A 176 -15.59 -22.64 12.55
CA VAL A 176 -15.52 -21.73 13.70
C VAL A 176 -14.12 -21.12 13.71
N TYR A 177 -14.05 -19.86 13.34
CA TYR A 177 -12.80 -19.12 13.40
C TYR A 177 -12.58 -18.53 14.79
N ARG A 178 -11.36 -18.70 15.29
CA ARG A 178 -10.90 -18.11 16.55
C ARG A 178 -9.61 -17.34 16.30
N PRO A 179 -9.30 -16.30 17.08
CA PRO A 179 -8.01 -15.64 17.01
C PRO A 179 -6.88 -16.65 17.21
N ALA A 180 -5.93 -16.67 16.29
CA ALA A 180 -4.70 -17.41 16.41
C ALA A 180 -3.70 -16.64 17.29
N SER A 181 -2.71 -17.34 17.85
CA SER A 181 -1.59 -16.68 18.53
C SER A 181 -0.71 -15.93 17.55
N SER A 182 -0.02 -14.90 18.02
CA SER A 182 0.97 -14.16 17.22
C SER A 182 2.02 -15.09 16.61
N ASP A 183 2.52 -16.04 17.42
CA ASP A 183 3.52 -17.03 16.96
C ASP A 183 3.00 -17.89 15.82
N ALA A 184 1.74 -18.33 15.88
CA ALA A 184 1.14 -19.13 14.81
C ALA A 184 0.99 -18.32 13.51
N ILE A 185 0.58 -17.05 13.61
CA ILE A 185 0.44 -16.16 12.47
C ILE A 185 1.80 -15.88 11.83
N LEU A 186 2.80 -15.48 12.63
CA LEU A 186 4.14 -15.18 12.15
C LEU A 186 4.84 -16.42 11.60
N SER A 187 4.62 -17.59 12.20
CA SER A 187 5.15 -18.86 11.67
C SER A 187 4.56 -19.22 10.33
N LEU A 188 3.24 -19.04 10.12
CA LEU A 188 2.61 -19.23 8.81
C LEU A 188 3.19 -18.29 7.76
N ILE A 189 3.35 -17.01 8.09
CA ILE A 189 3.93 -16.01 7.17
C ILE A 189 5.34 -16.42 6.77
N LYS A 190 6.19 -16.78 7.74
CA LYS A 190 7.57 -17.23 7.47
C LYS A 190 7.60 -18.46 6.59
N GLN A 191 6.80 -19.48 6.92
CA GLN A 191 6.72 -20.72 6.16
C GLN A 191 6.28 -20.46 4.70
N ASP A 192 5.26 -19.64 4.49
CA ASP A 192 4.82 -19.30 3.13
C ASP A 192 5.90 -18.61 2.29
N LEU A 193 6.67 -17.71 2.90
CA LEU A 193 7.78 -17.04 2.20
C LEU A 193 8.92 -18.01 1.88
N GLU A 194 9.26 -18.89 2.81
CA GLU A 194 10.31 -19.90 2.64
C GLU A 194 9.94 -20.93 1.57
N ASP A 195 8.69 -21.40 1.57
CA ASP A 195 8.17 -22.33 0.55
C ASP A 195 8.13 -21.69 -0.87
N ALA A 196 7.91 -20.39 -0.94
CA ALA A 196 7.83 -19.67 -2.21
C ALA A 196 9.20 -19.43 -2.85
N MET A 197 10.23 -19.10 -2.06
CA MET A 197 11.52 -18.62 -2.54
C MET A 197 12.24 -19.54 -3.55
N PRO A 198 12.19 -20.89 -3.43
CA PRO A 198 12.81 -21.78 -4.41
C PRO A 198 12.25 -21.65 -5.84
N TYR A 199 11.01 -21.22 -6.00
CA TYR A 199 10.29 -21.13 -7.27
C TYR A 199 10.18 -19.71 -7.82
N LEU A 200 10.84 -18.73 -7.18
CA LEU A 200 10.84 -17.34 -7.60
C LEU A 200 12.21 -16.93 -8.16
N ASP A 201 12.19 -16.23 -9.28
CA ASP A 201 13.38 -15.54 -9.77
C ASP A 201 13.72 -14.33 -8.90
N TRP A 202 14.99 -13.94 -8.89
CA TRP A 202 15.43 -12.72 -8.20
C TRP A 202 14.79 -11.45 -8.76
N THR A 203 14.69 -11.41 -10.07
CA THR A 203 14.09 -10.29 -10.82
C THR A 203 13.12 -10.83 -11.86
N VAL A 204 12.32 -9.96 -12.42
CA VAL A 204 11.48 -10.31 -13.56
C VAL A 204 12.36 -10.53 -14.79
N PRO A 205 12.23 -11.64 -15.55
CA PRO A 205 13.06 -11.91 -16.72
C PRO A 205 13.09 -10.74 -17.72
N SER A 206 14.31 -10.32 -18.09
CA SER A 206 14.53 -9.33 -19.13
C SER A 206 14.02 -9.83 -20.48
N GLY A 207 13.44 -9.15 -21.35
CA GLY A 207 12.95 -9.61 -22.65
C GLY A 207 11.47 -9.95 -22.72
N SER A 208 10.84 -10.36 -21.62
CA SER A 208 9.38 -10.33 -21.43
C SER A 208 8.97 -9.15 -20.56
N ALA A 209 9.84 -8.17 -20.45
CA ALA A 209 9.83 -7.12 -19.44
C ALA A 209 8.53 -6.34 -19.30
N SER A 210 7.81 -6.11 -20.39
CA SER A 210 6.53 -5.40 -20.31
C SER A 210 5.40 -6.26 -19.76
N ALA A 211 5.44 -7.57 -19.95
CA ALA A 211 4.36 -8.48 -19.59
C ALA A 211 4.47 -9.04 -18.15
N GLN A 212 5.67 -9.02 -17.56
CA GLN A 212 5.92 -9.63 -16.24
C GLN A 212 6.44 -8.65 -15.18
N TYR A 213 6.79 -7.44 -15.54
CA TYR A 213 7.16 -6.41 -14.58
C TYR A 213 6.06 -6.24 -13.51
N GLY A 214 6.46 -6.06 -12.25
CA GLY A 214 5.53 -5.96 -11.12
C GLY A 214 5.03 -7.31 -10.57
N ARG A 215 5.52 -8.45 -11.09
CA ARG A 215 5.27 -9.78 -10.48
C ARG A 215 6.07 -9.95 -9.19
N MET A 216 5.57 -10.80 -8.29
CA MET A 216 6.30 -11.18 -7.07
C MET A 216 7.62 -11.87 -7.45
N THR A 217 8.71 -11.45 -6.81
CA THR A 217 10.07 -11.96 -7.01
C THR A 217 10.64 -12.48 -5.71
N LYS A 218 11.78 -13.19 -5.79
CA LYS A 218 12.52 -13.62 -4.60
C LYS A 218 12.96 -12.42 -3.75
N ALA A 219 13.33 -11.31 -4.38
CA ALA A 219 13.69 -10.08 -3.67
C ALA A 219 12.51 -9.53 -2.85
N VAL A 220 11.29 -9.58 -3.39
CA VAL A 220 10.07 -9.18 -2.65
C VAL A 220 9.82 -10.11 -1.46
N ALA A 221 9.93 -11.44 -1.67
CA ALA A 221 9.75 -12.41 -0.60
C ALA A 221 10.79 -12.23 0.53
N LYS A 222 12.07 -12.00 0.16
CA LYS A 222 13.16 -11.70 1.09
C LYS A 222 12.94 -10.38 1.85
N HIS A 223 12.47 -9.33 1.17
CA HIS A 223 12.17 -8.06 1.79
C HIS A 223 11.06 -8.20 2.87
N ILE A 224 9.96 -8.88 2.53
CA ILE A 224 8.89 -9.16 3.51
C ILE A 224 9.42 -10.03 4.65
N ARG A 225 10.27 -11.02 4.35
CA ARG A 225 10.87 -11.88 5.39
C ARG A 225 11.77 -11.09 6.35
N ALA A 226 12.51 -10.10 5.82
CA ALA A 226 13.28 -9.16 6.64
C ALA A 226 12.36 -8.29 7.52
N GLN A 227 11.28 -7.74 6.97
CA GLN A 227 10.29 -6.99 7.76
C GLN A 227 9.69 -7.82 8.91
N VAL A 228 9.38 -9.11 8.66
CA VAL A 228 8.90 -10.04 9.71
C VAL A 228 9.97 -10.27 10.77
N ALA A 229 11.22 -10.47 10.38
CA ALA A 229 12.33 -10.64 11.30
C ALA A 229 12.56 -9.39 12.17
N MET A 230 12.47 -8.19 11.58
CA MET A 230 12.52 -6.92 12.33
C MET A 230 11.38 -6.83 13.35
N TRP A 231 10.19 -7.34 13.03
CA TRP A 231 9.05 -7.36 13.94
C TRP A 231 9.26 -8.31 15.13
N GLU A 232 9.94 -9.41 14.91
CA GLU A 232 10.30 -10.39 15.94
C GLU A 232 11.60 -10.04 16.69
N SER A 233 12.32 -8.98 16.32
CA SER A 233 13.66 -8.64 16.79
C SER A 233 14.69 -9.76 16.50
N ASP A 234 14.46 -10.52 15.44
CA ASP A 234 15.39 -11.52 14.91
C ASP A 234 16.39 -10.85 13.97
N TRP A 235 17.37 -10.17 14.57
CA TRP A 235 18.32 -9.33 13.83
C TRP A 235 19.17 -10.14 12.85
N ASP A 236 19.53 -11.38 13.17
CA ASP A 236 20.33 -12.25 12.28
C ASP A 236 19.54 -12.59 11.01
N SER A 237 18.28 -12.97 11.15
CA SER A 237 17.42 -13.24 9.99
C SER A 237 17.13 -11.97 9.18
N ALA A 238 16.94 -10.82 9.84
CA ALA A 238 16.75 -9.55 9.15
C ALA A 238 17.96 -9.20 8.28
N ILE A 239 19.17 -9.24 8.86
CA ILE A 239 20.44 -8.99 8.17
C ILE A 239 20.58 -9.93 6.97
N GLN A 240 20.45 -11.26 7.19
CA GLN A 240 20.63 -12.25 6.13
C GLN A 240 19.70 -12.00 4.93
N ASN A 241 18.41 -11.73 5.19
CA ASN A 241 17.46 -11.50 4.09
C ASN A 241 17.72 -10.17 3.36
N CYS A 242 18.18 -9.14 4.06
CA CYS A 242 18.59 -7.88 3.43
C CYS A 242 19.86 -8.06 2.57
N GLU A 243 20.88 -8.70 3.11
CA GLU A 243 22.17 -8.93 2.41
C GLU A 243 22.01 -9.85 1.20
N ASP A 244 21.12 -10.83 1.27
CA ASP A 244 20.77 -11.66 0.11
C ASP A 244 20.23 -10.81 -1.05
N ILE A 245 19.43 -9.77 -0.78
CA ILE A 245 18.94 -8.85 -1.82
C ILE A 245 20.10 -8.01 -2.36
N PHE A 246 21.00 -7.52 -1.50
CA PHE A 246 22.16 -6.73 -1.92
C PHE A 246 23.14 -7.53 -2.79
N GLY A 247 23.16 -8.85 -2.65
CA GLY A 247 23.92 -9.76 -3.50
C GLY A 247 23.40 -9.87 -4.94
N CYS A 248 22.19 -9.41 -5.23
CA CYS A 248 21.64 -9.42 -6.59
C CYS A 248 22.06 -8.15 -7.35
N SER A 249 22.89 -8.31 -8.37
CA SER A 249 23.45 -7.17 -9.15
C SER A 249 22.43 -6.38 -9.97
N ASP A 250 21.22 -6.92 -10.17
CA ASP A 250 20.16 -6.26 -10.92
C ASP A 250 19.48 -5.14 -10.11
N TYR A 251 19.64 -5.18 -8.79
CA TYR A 251 19.15 -4.13 -7.89
C TYR A 251 20.28 -3.18 -7.47
N GLY A 252 19.95 -1.93 -7.21
CA GLY A 252 20.91 -0.94 -6.77
C GLY A 252 20.26 0.39 -6.45
N MET A 253 20.94 1.21 -5.64
CA MET A 253 20.45 2.57 -5.34
C MET A 253 20.48 3.45 -6.59
N MET A 254 19.46 4.27 -6.77
CA MET A 254 19.45 5.36 -7.75
C MET A 254 20.35 6.52 -7.27
N THR A 255 20.78 7.36 -8.21
CA THR A 255 21.69 8.48 -7.90
C THR A 255 21.06 9.51 -6.98
N THR A 256 19.78 9.84 -7.21
CA THR A 256 19.02 10.77 -6.37
C THR A 256 17.66 10.16 -6.01
N MET A 257 17.02 10.68 -4.97
CA MET A 257 15.64 10.30 -4.67
C MET A 257 14.68 10.75 -5.79
N ALA A 258 14.95 11.87 -6.44
CA ALA A 258 14.15 12.33 -7.56
C ALA A 258 14.14 11.33 -8.73
N ASP A 259 15.27 10.63 -8.99
CA ASP A 259 15.35 9.59 -10.01
C ASP A 259 14.47 8.38 -9.66
N VAL A 260 14.35 8.03 -8.36
CA VAL A 260 13.50 6.91 -7.90
C VAL A 260 12.03 7.18 -8.24
N PHE A 261 11.58 8.43 -8.06
CA PHE A 261 10.18 8.82 -8.25
C PHE A 261 9.89 9.49 -9.60
N ASN A 262 10.84 9.42 -10.53
CA ASN A 262 10.64 9.92 -11.89
C ASN A 262 9.55 9.13 -12.62
N SER A 263 8.43 9.78 -12.95
CA SER A 263 7.29 9.12 -13.60
C SER A 263 7.59 8.55 -14.99
N ALA A 264 8.67 8.99 -15.64
CA ALA A 264 9.11 8.43 -16.91
C ALA A 264 9.91 7.12 -16.78
N ASP A 265 10.46 6.82 -15.61
CA ASP A 265 11.24 5.61 -15.33
C ASP A 265 10.99 5.05 -13.93
N LEU A 266 9.82 4.47 -13.73
CA LEU A 266 9.46 3.82 -12.47
C LEU A 266 9.92 2.36 -12.37
N ARG A 267 10.53 1.81 -13.44
CA ARG A 267 11.09 0.46 -13.48
C ARG A 267 12.58 0.47 -13.18
N ASN A 268 13.00 1.42 -12.34
CA ASN A 268 14.40 1.57 -11.99
C ASN A 268 14.86 0.48 -11.00
N LYS A 269 16.17 0.33 -10.90
CA LYS A 269 16.84 -0.75 -10.15
C LYS A 269 16.67 -0.66 -8.62
N GLU A 270 16.15 0.43 -8.08
CA GLU A 270 15.89 0.57 -6.64
C GLU A 270 14.52 -0.02 -6.25
N VAL A 271 13.58 -0.15 -7.19
CA VAL A 271 12.23 -0.64 -6.94
C VAL A 271 12.21 -2.16 -6.89
N LEU A 272 11.76 -2.72 -5.76
CA LEU A 272 11.54 -4.16 -5.58
C LEU A 272 10.12 -4.55 -5.99
N TYR A 273 9.12 -3.74 -5.62
CA TYR A 273 7.71 -3.98 -5.93
C TYR A 273 6.94 -2.66 -6.07
N ALA A 274 6.12 -2.58 -7.11
CA ALA A 274 5.22 -1.45 -7.33
C ALA A 274 3.85 -1.92 -7.82
N PHE A 275 2.81 -1.22 -7.40
CA PHE A 275 1.49 -1.34 -8.02
C PHE A 275 1.53 -0.65 -9.37
N GLN A 276 1.25 -1.43 -10.41
CA GLN A 276 1.27 -0.94 -11.79
C GLN A 276 -0.06 -0.36 -12.20
N PHE A 277 -0.01 0.74 -12.91
CA PHE A 277 -1.17 1.41 -13.49
C PHE A 277 -1.00 1.62 -14.98
N SER A 278 -2.11 1.58 -15.70
CA SER A 278 -2.21 1.89 -17.13
C SER A 278 -3.58 2.49 -17.39
N ASP A 279 -3.69 3.35 -18.38
CA ASP A 279 -4.95 3.91 -18.87
C ASP A 279 -5.73 2.91 -19.75
N GLU A 280 -5.15 1.75 -20.03
CA GLU A 280 -5.82 0.65 -20.70
C GLU A 280 -6.85 -0.03 -19.80
N LYS A 281 -7.80 -0.74 -20.43
CA LYS A 281 -8.84 -1.50 -19.73
C LYS A 281 -8.19 -2.52 -18.76
N GLY A 282 -8.54 -2.42 -17.48
CA GLY A 282 -8.01 -3.27 -16.42
C GLY A 282 -6.75 -2.73 -15.75
N GLY A 283 -6.15 -1.65 -16.28
CA GLY A 283 -4.92 -1.07 -15.76
C GLY A 283 -5.10 -0.05 -14.63
N GLY A 284 -6.34 0.35 -14.29
CA GLY A 284 -6.61 1.35 -13.26
C GLY A 284 -7.02 0.76 -11.90
N SER A 285 -7.28 1.64 -10.94
CA SER A 285 -7.78 1.29 -9.59
C SER A 285 -9.18 0.69 -9.63
N SER A 286 -10.02 1.19 -10.53
CA SER A 286 -11.34 0.62 -10.84
C SER A 286 -11.64 0.81 -12.31
N ILE A 287 -12.56 -0.01 -12.83
CA ILE A 287 -13.08 0.14 -14.18
C ILE A 287 -14.55 0.52 -14.06
N SER A 288 -14.89 1.71 -14.51
CA SER A 288 -16.28 2.14 -14.72
C SER A 288 -16.52 2.22 -16.21
N ASP A 289 -17.58 1.54 -16.66
CA ASP A 289 -18.02 1.53 -18.07
C ASP A 289 -16.93 1.16 -19.09
N GLY A 290 -15.96 0.36 -18.65
CA GLY A 290 -14.85 -0.10 -19.48
C GLY A 290 -13.68 0.90 -19.61
N VAL A 291 -13.73 2.02 -18.91
CA VAL A 291 -12.65 3.01 -18.87
C VAL A 291 -11.82 2.80 -17.61
N ALA A 292 -10.49 2.71 -17.75
CA ALA A 292 -9.58 2.63 -16.62
C ALA A 292 -9.57 3.96 -15.85
N THR A 293 -9.66 3.88 -14.53
CA THR A 293 -9.49 5.03 -13.65
C THR A 293 -8.15 4.92 -12.94
N GLY A 294 -7.31 5.95 -13.03
CA GLY A 294 -6.05 6.02 -12.29
C GLY A 294 -6.26 6.17 -10.79
N HIS A 295 -5.18 6.14 -10.03
CA HIS A 295 -5.21 6.43 -8.60
C HIS A 295 -5.23 7.93 -8.29
N ARG A 296 -5.40 8.29 -7.03
CA ARG A 296 -5.53 9.69 -6.57
C ARG A 296 -4.43 10.10 -5.57
N LEU A 297 -3.31 9.39 -5.50
CA LEU A 297 -2.25 9.68 -4.54
C LEU A 297 -1.68 11.09 -4.72
N SER A 298 -1.37 11.48 -5.98
CA SER A 298 -0.93 12.85 -6.28
C SER A 298 -1.98 13.89 -5.87
N LEU A 299 -3.25 13.64 -6.18
CA LEU A 299 -4.35 14.54 -5.87
C LEU A 299 -4.48 14.84 -4.36
N ILE A 300 -4.24 13.84 -3.52
CA ILE A 300 -4.35 13.94 -2.06
C ILE A 300 -3.20 14.75 -1.48
N THR A 301 -1.97 14.55 -1.99
CA THR A 301 -0.74 15.17 -1.48
C THR A 301 -0.44 16.53 -2.12
N THR A 302 -1.07 16.87 -3.23
CA THR A 302 -0.89 18.16 -3.92
C THR A 302 -1.88 19.20 -3.38
N CYS A 303 -1.39 20.41 -3.04
CA CYS A 303 -2.21 21.54 -2.63
C CYS A 303 -3.23 21.94 -3.70
N ASN A 304 -4.33 22.54 -3.28
CA ASN A 304 -5.27 23.20 -4.20
C ASN A 304 -4.76 24.62 -4.56
N TYR A 305 -3.53 24.71 -5.05
CA TYR A 305 -2.85 25.97 -5.35
C TYR A 305 -3.56 26.78 -6.45
N LYS A 306 -4.41 26.16 -7.27
CA LYS A 306 -5.27 26.85 -8.23
C LYS A 306 -6.11 27.95 -7.58
N LYS A 307 -6.53 27.80 -6.33
CA LYS A 307 -7.27 28.86 -5.63
C LYS A 307 -6.46 30.13 -5.43
N ALA A 308 -5.13 30.03 -5.38
CA ALA A 308 -4.23 31.15 -5.23
C ALA A 308 -3.65 31.63 -6.57
N LEU A 309 -3.38 30.71 -7.49
CA LEU A 309 -2.73 31.01 -8.78
C LEU A 309 -3.72 31.17 -9.96
N GLY A 310 -4.91 30.58 -9.88
CA GLY A 310 -5.91 30.63 -10.97
C GLY A 310 -5.90 29.39 -11.90
N TYR A 311 -4.81 28.65 -11.98
CA TYR A 311 -4.59 27.52 -12.91
C TYR A 311 -3.89 26.33 -12.24
N PHE A 312 -3.89 25.17 -12.92
CA PHE A 312 -3.04 24.03 -12.58
C PHE A 312 -1.88 23.90 -13.56
N THR A 313 -0.72 23.51 -13.04
CA THR A 313 0.50 23.24 -13.81
C THR A 313 1.18 21.97 -13.34
N LEU A 314 1.89 21.29 -14.26
CA LEU A 314 2.69 20.11 -13.90
C LEU A 314 3.88 20.46 -13.01
N GLU A 315 4.37 21.70 -13.05
CA GLU A 315 5.42 22.18 -12.16
C GLU A 315 5.05 21.99 -10.69
N TYR A 316 3.77 22.21 -10.33
CA TYR A 316 3.23 22.03 -9.00
C TYR A 316 2.39 20.74 -8.87
N GLY A 317 2.63 19.74 -9.70
CA GLY A 317 2.03 18.40 -9.59
C GLY A 317 0.63 18.26 -10.19
N GLY A 318 0.14 19.25 -10.95
CA GLY A 318 -1.17 19.20 -11.57
C GLY A 318 -2.33 19.43 -10.60
N TYR A 319 -3.45 18.72 -10.80
CA TYR A 319 -4.66 18.90 -9.98
C TYR A 319 -4.44 18.44 -8.53
N GLY A 320 -4.73 19.31 -7.57
CA GLY A 320 -4.59 19.03 -6.15
C GLY A 320 -5.87 19.30 -5.34
N TRP A 321 -6.12 18.44 -4.35
CA TRP A 321 -7.17 18.63 -3.34
C TRP A 321 -6.62 19.19 -2.03
N GLY A 322 -5.35 18.97 -1.75
CA GLY A 322 -4.72 19.38 -0.52
C GLY A 322 -5.34 18.73 0.71
N ARG A 323 -4.99 17.48 0.97
CA ARG A 323 -5.52 16.71 2.09
C ARG A 323 -4.48 16.45 3.16
N VAL A 324 -3.29 16.02 2.76
CA VAL A 324 -2.20 15.61 3.64
C VAL A 324 -0.88 16.23 3.20
N TYR A 325 -0.10 16.68 4.18
CA TYR A 325 1.15 17.40 3.95
C TYR A 325 2.23 17.01 4.97
N PRO A 326 3.51 17.23 4.67
CA PRO A 326 4.57 17.13 5.67
C PRO A 326 4.32 18.17 6.76
N ASN A 327 4.52 17.80 8.01
CA ASN A 327 4.47 18.74 9.12
C ASN A 327 5.83 19.42 9.35
N SER A 328 5.87 20.39 10.26
CA SER A 328 7.09 21.13 10.62
C SER A 328 8.17 20.22 11.19
N TYR A 329 7.80 19.17 11.94
CA TYR A 329 8.75 18.19 12.46
C TYR A 329 9.49 17.48 11.31
N LEU A 330 8.76 16.90 10.36
CA LEU A 330 9.38 16.23 9.19
C LEU A 330 10.26 17.19 8.40
N LEU A 331 9.76 18.38 8.08
CA LEU A 331 10.54 19.38 7.33
C LEU A 331 11.79 19.84 8.09
N GLY A 332 11.73 19.92 9.41
CA GLY A 332 12.84 20.28 10.28
C GLY A 332 13.93 19.21 10.42
N LEU A 333 13.69 17.97 9.97
CA LEU A 333 14.70 16.91 9.96
C LEU A 333 15.75 17.08 8.85
N TYR A 334 15.46 17.89 7.82
CA TYR A 334 16.39 18.13 6.71
C TYR A 334 17.23 19.37 6.96
N ASP A 335 18.51 19.32 6.63
CA ASP A 335 19.31 20.53 6.43
C ASP A 335 18.98 21.10 5.05
N PRO A 336 18.35 22.29 4.95
CA PRO A 336 17.90 22.85 3.68
C PRO A 336 19.05 23.22 2.73
N THR A 337 20.29 23.26 3.23
CA THR A 337 21.48 23.62 2.45
C THR A 337 22.24 22.41 1.93
N THR A 338 22.21 21.30 2.63
CA THR A 338 23.03 20.11 2.32
C THR A 338 22.23 18.89 1.95
N ASP A 339 20.98 18.73 2.42
CA ASP A 339 20.13 17.60 2.06
C ASP A 339 19.34 17.90 0.77
N ASN A 340 19.71 17.25 -0.32
CA ASN A 340 19.07 17.46 -1.62
C ASN A 340 17.57 17.12 -1.60
N ARG A 341 17.13 16.22 -0.73
CA ARG A 341 15.71 15.83 -0.61
C ARG A 341 14.83 17.01 -0.24
N TYR A 342 15.35 17.97 0.57
CA TYR A 342 14.59 19.15 0.98
C TYR A 342 14.07 19.95 -0.21
N LYS A 343 14.92 20.23 -1.20
CA LYS A 343 14.55 21.04 -2.37
C LYS A 343 13.99 20.22 -3.54
N ASP A 344 14.49 18.97 -3.69
CA ASP A 344 14.15 18.16 -4.87
C ASP A 344 12.83 17.40 -4.69
N MET A 345 12.47 17.06 -3.44
CA MET A 345 11.30 16.25 -3.13
C MET A 345 10.12 17.02 -2.52
N PHE A 346 10.28 18.32 -2.27
CA PHE A 346 9.20 19.15 -1.77
C PHE A 346 9.02 20.44 -2.59
N ILE A 347 7.81 20.95 -2.61
CA ILE A 347 7.50 22.34 -2.98
C ILE A 347 7.28 23.07 -1.67
N HIS A 348 8.09 24.07 -1.38
CA HIS A 348 8.00 24.89 -0.16
C HIS A 348 7.32 26.23 -0.40
N LYS A 349 7.41 26.77 -1.62
CA LYS A 349 6.89 28.07 -2.04
C LYS A 349 6.30 27.99 -3.42
N PHE A 350 5.37 28.88 -3.69
CA PHE A 350 4.71 29.01 -4.98
C PHE A 350 5.02 30.37 -5.60
N TYR A 351 5.13 30.42 -6.92
CA TYR A 351 5.48 31.62 -7.65
C TYR A 351 4.50 31.81 -8.81
N TYR A 352 4.23 33.07 -9.18
CA TYR A 352 3.46 33.36 -10.38
C TYR A 352 4.32 33.02 -11.61
N ASN A 353 4.00 31.97 -12.31
CA ASN A 353 4.75 31.46 -13.47
C ASN A 353 3.94 31.41 -14.78
N ASP A 354 2.73 31.99 -14.81
CA ASP A 354 1.88 32.08 -16.00
C ASP A 354 1.43 33.52 -16.21
N PRO A 355 1.79 34.16 -17.37
CA PRO A 355 1.46 35.56 -17.65
C PRO A 355 -0.04 35.84 -17.77
N ASP A 356 -0.85 34.83 -18.13
CA ASP A 356 -2.29 34.99 -18.34
C ASP A 356 -3.07 35.03 -16.99
N TYR A 357 -2.41 34.69 -15.89
CA TYR A 357 -3.01 34.64 -14.55
C TYR A 357 -2.34 35.59 -13.55
N LEU A 358 -1.58 36.59 -14.01
CA LEU A 358 -0.94 37.56 -13.12
C LEU A 358 -1.97 38.50 -12.48
N PRO A 359 -2.04 38.57 -11.12
CA PRO A 359 -2.81 39.60 -10.46
C PRO A 359 -2.26 41.01 -10.73
N ALA A 360 -3.11 42.02 -10.63
CA ALA A 360 -2.69 43.41 -10.79
C ALA A 360 -1.54 43.75 -9.82
N GLY A 361 -0.47 44.33 -10.35
CA GLY A 361 0.72 44.73 -9.58
C GLY A 361 1.68 43.58 -9.23
N LYS A 362 1.51 42.40 -9.83
CA LYS A 362 2.44 41.28 -9.73
C LYS A 362 3.21 41.04 -11.02
N SER A 363 4.39 40.44 -10.89
CA SER A 363 5.26 40.06 -12.01
C SER A 363 5.50 38.55 -12.00
N LEU A 364 5.90 38.00 -13.15
CA LEU A 364 6.37 36.59 -13.22
C LEU A 364 7.56 36.42 -12.28
N GLY A 365 7.54 35.34 -11.51
CA GLY A 365 8.56 35.04 -10.50
C GLY A 365 8.32 35.66 -9.12
N ASP A 366 7.30 36.50 -8.95
CA ASP A 366 6.92 36.96 -7.60
C ASP A 366 6.36 35.80 -6.77
N GLU A 367 6.76 35.74 -5.49
CA GLU A 367 6.26 34.75 -4.55
C GLU A 367 4.78 34.98 -4.25
N VAL A 368 4.01 33.90 -4.23
CA VAL A 368 2.62 33.88 -3.78
C VAL A 368 2.61 33.82 -2.26
N VAL A 369 2.41 34.94 -1.61
CA VAL A 369 2.42 35.04 -0.15
C VAL A 369 1.14 34.41 0.42
N PRO A 370 1.23 33.39 1.28
CA PRO A 370 0.07 32.78 1.90
C PRO A 370 -0.61 33.73 2.89
N THR A 371 -1.93 33.54 3.03
CA THR A 371 -2.71 34.12 4.13
C THR A 371 -3.18 32.97 5.03
N ALA A 372 -3.49 33.25 6.29
CA ALA A 372 -3.99 32.22 7.18
C ALA A 372 -5.22 31.47 6.65
N SER A 373 -6.06 32.12 5.83
CA SER A 373 -7.27 31.51 5.25
C SER A 373 -7.00 30.56 4.09
N ASN A 374 -5.89 30.70 3.36
CA ASN A 374 -5.59 29.88 2.18
C ASN A 374 -4.37 28.97 2.35
N TYR A 375 -3.56 29.16 3.39
CA TYR A 375 -2.29 28.47 3.58
C TYR A 375 -2.43 26.96 3.52
N VAL A 376 -3.21 26.39 4.45
CA VAL A 376 -3.29 24.91 4.61
C VAL A 376 -3.90 24.24 3.38
N GLU A 377 -4.85 24.87 2.70
CA GLU A 377 -5.45 24.25 1.52
C GLU A 377 -4.61 24.43 0.26
N SER A 378 -4.00 25.61 0.09
CA SER A 378 -3.54 26.05 -1.23
C SER A 378 -2.03 26.24 -1.34
N LEU A 379 -1.35 26.54 -0.23
CA LEU A 379 0.05 26.99 -0.27
C LEU A 379 0.95 26.33 0.80
N HIS A 380 0.47 25.25 1.43
CA HIS A 380 1.29 24.48 2.37
C HIS A 380 2.43 23.76 1.62
N PRO A 381 3.61 23.57 2.23
CA PRO A 381 4.63 22.69 1.67
C PRO A 381 4.07 21.31 1.32
N MET A 382 4.46 20.75 0.19
CA MET A 382 3.91 19.48 -0.30
C MET A 382 4.98 18.58 -0.92
N SER A 383 4.76 17.24 -0.80
CA SER A 383 5.67 16.24 -1.35
C SER A 383 5.51 16.08 -2.85
N LYS A 384 6.64 15.89 -3.56
CA LYS A 384 6.70 15.61 -5.00
C LYS A 384 6.71 14.10 -5.33
N LYS A 385 6.76 13.21 -4.33
CA LYS A 385 6.87 11.74 -4.57
C LYS A 385 5.80 11.19 -5.52
N PHE A 386 4.60 11.75 -5.48
CA PHE A 386 3.48 11.29 -6.30
C PHE A 386 3.20 12.15 -7.53
N PHE A 387 4.01 13.17 -7.82
CA PHE A 387 3.84 14.00 -9.03
C PHE A 387 3.92 13.13 -10.26
N ASP A 388 2.97 13.32 -11.16
CA ASP A 388 2.88 12.59 -12.42
C ASP A 388 2.94 13.56 -13.59
N GLN A 389 4.17 13.84 -13.98
CA GLN A 389 4.45 14.76 -15.08
C GLN A 389 4.35 14.09 -16.46
N TRP A 390 4.31 12.77 -16.51
CA TRP A 390 4.27 12.03 -17.76
C TRP A 390 2.85 11.65 -18.18
N THR A 391 2.11 10.87 -17.37
CA THR A 391 0.76 10.45 -17.76
C THR A 391 -0.26 11.60 -17.76
N ASN A 392 0.07 12.72 -17.14
CA ASN A 392 -0.73 13.96 -17.13
C ASN A 392 -0.15 15.07 -18.02
N ALA A 393 0.85 14.77 -18.85
CA ALA A 393 1.56 15.78 -19.66
C ALA A 393 0.63 16.62 -20.56
N ASP A 394 -0.41 16.01 -21.10
CA ASP A 394 -1.41 16.64 -21.96
C ASP A 394 -2.54 17.36 -21.20
N ASN A 395 -2.69 17.10 -19.89
CA ASN A 395 -3.79 17.63 -19.09
C ASN A 395 -3.43 17.81 -17.60
N PRO A 396 -2.87 18.95 -17.20
CA PRO A 396 -2.58 19.25 -15.78
C PRO A 396 -3.81 19.26 -14.86
N SER A 397 -5.02 19.32 -15.45
CA SER A 397 -6.28 19.30 -14.69
C SER A 397 -6.86 17.89 -14.51
N ARG A 398 -6.17 16.86 -14.94
CA ARG A 398 -6.60 15.45 -14.74
C ARG A 398 -6.61 15.11 -13.25
N LYS A 399 -7.72 14.49 -12.79
CA LYS A 399 -7.94 14.15 -11.38
C LYS A 399 -7.42 12.75 -10.99
N SER A 400 -6.69 12.12 -11.87
CA SER A 400 -6.16 10.77 -11.66
C SER A 400 -4.76 10.65 -12.24
N SER A 401 -3.96 9.76 -11.68
CA SER A 401 -2.61 9.43 -12.14
C SER A 401 -2.55 7.96 -12.50
N PHE A 402 -1.81 7.63 -13.54
CA PHE A 402 -1.44 6.27 -13.91
C PHE A 402 0.04 5.97 -13.62
N LYS A 403 0.69 6.82 -12.85
CA LYS A 403 2.02 6.58 -12.32
C LYS A 403 2.00 5.35 -11.42
N ASP A 404 2.95 4.44 -11.62
CA ASP A 404 3.10 3.29 -10.73
C ASP A 404 3.35 3.74 -9.28
N ALA A 405 2.75 3.05 -8.31
CA ALA A 405 2.94 3.34 -6.90
C ALA A 405 3.95 2.35 -6.31
N ILE A 406 5.11 2.85 -5.90
CA ILE A 406 6.17 2.06 -5.28
C ILE A 406 5.68 1.54 -3.92
N VAL A 407 5.88 0.25 -3.66
CA VAL A 407 5.47 -0.44 -2.42
C VAL A 407 6.69 -0.82 -1.60
N TYR A 408 7.70 -1.43 -2.24
CA TYR A 408 8.96 -1.82 -1.61
C TYR A 408 10.14 -1.36 -2.47
N ARG A 409 11.15 -0.80 -1.83
CA ARG A 409 12.38 -0.37 -2.48
C ARG A 409 13.61 -0.57 -1.60
N LEU A 410 14.79 -0.62 -2.23
CA LEU A 410 16.05 -0.93 -1.55
C LEU A 410 16.38 0.00 -0.39
N ALA A 411 15.97 1.26 -0.42
CA ALA A 411 16.25 2.17 0.68
C ALA A 411 15.69 1.68 2.02
N GLU A 412 14.46 1.12 2.02
CA GLU A 412 13.91 0.48 3.22
C GLU A 412 14.75 -0.74 3.63
N THR A 413 15.15 -1.58 2.65
CA THR A 413 15.99 -2.75 2.92
C THR A 413 17.32 -2.36 3.55
N TYR A 414 17.97 -1.29 3.08
CA TYR A 414 19.22 -0.79 3.66
C TYR A 414 19.01 -0.24 5.07
N LEU A 415 17.94 0.49 5.32
CA LEU A 415 17.65 1.02 6.65
C LEU A 415 17.29 -0.09 7.65
N MET A 416 16.58 -1.15 7.21
CA MET A 416 16.36 -2.35 8.04
C MET A 416 17.69 -3.04 8.41
N ALA A 417 18.59 -3.19 7.46
CA ALA A 417 19.91 -3.77 7.72
C ALA A 417 20.72 -2.88 8.69
N ALA A 418 20.72 -1.56 8.48
CA ALA A 418 21.40 -0.62 9.37
C ALA A 418 20.88 -0.70 10.81
N GLU A 419 19.56 -0.73 10.97
CA GLU A 419 18.89 -0.87 12.27
C GLU A 419 19.21 -2.22 12.93
N ALA A 420 19.15 -3.33 12.17
CA ALA A 420 19.45 -4.65 12.69
C ALA A 420 20.91 -4.77 13.17
N TYR A 421 21.88 -4.23 12.42
CA TYR A 421 23.27 -4.15 12.85
C TYR A 421 23.47 -3.22 14.05
N PHE A 422 22.74 -2.09 14.11
CA PHE A 422 22.75 -1.20 15.27
C PHE A 422 22.31 -1.95 16.55
N HIS A 423 21.22 -2.70 16.48
CA HIS A 423 20.74 -3.47 17.64
C HIS A 423 21.70 -4.59 18.05
N LYS A 424 22.38 -5.19 17.09
CA LYS A 424 23.30 -6.30 17.33
C LYS A 424 24.67 -5.87 17.82
N GLU A 425 25.22 -4.79 17.30
CA GLU A 425 26.64 -4.38 17.47
C GLU A 425 26.78 -2.99 18.11
N GLY A 426 25.71 -2.25 18.26
CA GLY A 426 25.70 -0.89 18.81
C GLY A 426 25.97 0.20 17.77
N GLY A 427 25.91 1.45 18.25
CA GLY A 427 25.96 2.65 17.40
C GLY A 427 27.28 2.88 16.66
N SER A 428 28.36 2.18 17.03
CA SER A 428 29.67 2.25 16.35
C SER A 428 29.88 1.13 15.33
N SER A 429 28.84 0.32 15.03
CA SER A 429 28.94 -0.74 14.05
C SER A 429 29.28 -0.20 12.65
N ALA A 430 30.38 -0.71 12.08
CA ALA A 430 30.81 -0.32 10.72
C ALA A 430 29.77 -0.72 9.67
N LYS A 431 29.08 -1.87 9.87
CA LYS A 431 28.03 -2.33 8.98
C LYS A 431 26.76 -1.49 9.09
N ALA A 432 26.37 -1.10 10.31
CA ALA A 432 25.25 -0.19 10.49
C ALA A 432 25.48 1.14 9.75
N HIS A 433 26.70 1.73 9.87
CA HIS A 433 27.07 2.94 9.13
C HIS A 433 27.12 2.72 7.61
N GLU A 434 27.68 1.61 7.14
CA GLU A 434 27.73 1.29 5.72
C GLU A 434 26.33 1.33 5.09
N TYR A 435 25.35 0.69 5.74
CA TYR A 435 24.00 0.61 5.22
C TYR A 435 23.18 1.88 5.45
N PHE A 436 23.33 2.53 6.57
CA PHE A 436 22.74 3.85 6.84
C PHE A 436 23.18 4.88 5.79
N ASN A 437 24.46 4.91 5.47
CA ASN A 437 25.03 5.84 4.50
C ASN A 437 24.56 5.59 3.04
N LYS A 438 23.92 4.47 2.73
CA LYS A 438 23.33 4.29 1.38
C LYS A 438 22.24 5.32 1.06
N THR A 439 21.48 5.73 2.06
CA THR A 439 20.44 6.78 1.91
C THR A 439 20.99 8.15 2.28
N TYR A 440 21.65 8.25 3.42
CA TYR A 440 22.15 9.52 3.94
C TYR A 440 23.18 10.18 3.02
N SER A 441 24.22 9.44 2.60
CA SER A 441 25.27 10.00 1.73
C SER A 441 24.74 10.32 0.33
N ARG A 442 23.78 9.55 -0.19
CA ARG A 442 23.12 9.86 -1.45
C ARG A 442 22.48 11.25 -1.42
N ALA A 443 21.85 11.59 -0.30
CA ALA A 443 21.11 12.84 -0.12
C ALA A 443 21.99 14.04 0.24
N THR A 444 22.98 13.82 1.09
CA THR A 444 23.80 14.90 1.67
C THR A 444 25.17 15.07 1.03
N LEU A 445 25.57 14.10 0.19
CA LEU A 445 26.93 13.99 -0.39
C LEU A 445 28.05 13.92 0.65
N LYS A 446 27.69 13.51 1.89
CA LYS A 446 28.60 13.34 3.03
C LYS A 446 28.27 12.05 3.75
N GLU A 447 29.27 11.41 4.33
CA GLU A 447 29.04 10.27 5.22
C GLU A 447 28.64 10.76 6.62
N TYR A 448 27.70 10.04 7.24
CA TYR A 448 27.42 10.14 8.66
C TYR A 448 28.45 9.31 9.40
N THR A 449 29.20 9.93 10.30
CA THR A 449 30.35 9.32 10.97
C THR A 449 30.23 9.29 12.51
N ASP A 450 29.28 10.03 13.07
CA ASP A 450 29.01 10.01 14.51
C ASP A 450 28.39 8.65 14.90
N PRO A 451 28.55 8.18 16.15
CA PRO A 451 27.87 6.96 16.58
C PRO A 451 26.35 7.04 16.33
N LEU A 452 25.83 6.05 15.63
CA LEU A 452 24.38 5.97 15.36
C LEU A 452 23.60 5.85 16.66
N THR A 453 22.49 6.53 16.71
CA THR A 453 21.46 6.38 17.74
C THR A 453 20.17 5.88 17.10
N MET A 454 19.26 5.32 17.90
CA MET A 454 17.95 4.92 17.38
C MET A 454 17.16 6.13 16.84
N ASP A 455 17.32 7.29 17.46
CA ASP A 455 16.70 8.54 16.99
C ASP A 455 17.22 8.94 15.61
N GLU A 456 18.54 8.85 15.35
CA GLU A 456 19.06 9.18 14.03
C GLU A 456 18.63 8.18 12.95
N ILE A 457 18.57 6.90 13.29
CA ILE A 457 18.02 5.88 12.40
C ILE A 457 16.54 6.19 12.08
N LEU A 458 15.74 6.52 13.09
CA LEU A 458 14.33 6.91 12.91
C LEU A 458 14.17 8.19 12.10
N ASN A 459 15.07 9.15 12.28
CA ASN A 459 15.11 10.39 11.50
C ASN A 459 15.42 10.10 10.03
N GLU A 460 16.35 9.18 9.76
CA GLU A 460 16.65 8.80 8.38
C GLU A 460 15.49 8.03 7.72
N TYR A 461 14.83 7.12 8.45
CA TYR A 461 13.58 6.54 7.98
C TYR A 461 12.53 7.61 7.63
N ALA A 462 12.41 8.65 8.46
CA ALA A 462 11.47 9.73 8.19
C ALA A 462 11.89 10.57 6.96
N ARG A 463 13.18 10.96 6.86
CA ARG A 463 13.68 11.72 5.71
C ARG A 463 13.54 10.95 4.41
N GLU A 464 13.83 9.66 4.44
CA GLU A 464 13.89 8.83 3.24
C GLU A 464 12.52 8.28 2.82
N LEU A 465 11.75 7.74 3.77
CA LEU A 465 10.57 6.92 3.50
C LEU A 465 9.24 7.59 3.88
N ASN A 466 9.23 8.92 4.12
CA ASN A 466 7.96 9.61 4.37
C ASN A 466 6.97 9.40 3.21
N PHE A 467 5.69 9.31 3.54
CA PHE A 467 4.58 9.04 2.60
C PHE A 467 4.67 7.69 1.86
N GLU A 468 5.42 6.70 2.38
CA GLU A 468 5.52 5.37 1.78
C GLU A 468 4.87 4.27 2.64
N GLY A 469 4.12 4.65 3.69
CA GLY A 469 3.37 3.73 4.54
C GLY A 469 4.22 2.92 5.54
N VAL A 470 5.47 3.31 5.72
CA VAL A 470 6.45 2.61 6.57
C VAL A 470 6.40 3.10 8.02
N ARG A 471 6.08 4.37 8.26
CA ARG A 471 6.27 5.00 9.58
C ARG A 471 5.41 4.41 10.68
N TRP A 472 4.13 4.17 10.44
CA TRP A 472 3.22 3.65 11.45
C TRP A 472 3.62 2.24 11.96
N PRO A 473 3.84 1.22 11.08
CA PRO A 473 4.30 -0.08 11.53
C PRO A 473 5.71 -0.04 12.17
N LEU A 474 6.59 0.84 11.71
CA LEU A 474 7.92 1.05 12.31
C LEU A 474 7.80 1.53 13.76
N LEU A 475 7.07 2.62 14.00
CA LEU A 475 6.90 3.17 15.35
C LEU A 475 6.18 2.19 16.28
N LYS A 476 5.20 1.44 15.76
CA LYS A 476 4.48 0.44 16.52
C LYS A 476 5.40 -0.69 16.99
N ARG A 477 6.19 -1.31 16.09
CA ARG A 477 7.07 -2.43 16.47
C ARG A 477 8.18 -2.03 17.44
N LEU A 478 8.59 -0.75 17.40
CA LEU A 478 9.59 -0.20 18.31
C LEU A 478 9.01 0.27 19.66
N GLY A 479 7.68 0.22 19.84
CA GLY A 479 7.04 0.71 21.04
C GLY A 479 7.02 2.23 21.18
N LEU A 480 7.25 2.97 20.07
CA LEU A 480 7.42 4.43 20.06
C LEU A 480 6.21 5.19 19.51
N LEU A 481 5.16 4.50 19.07
CA LEU A 481 4.03 5.14 18.38
C LEU A 481 3.38 6.23 19.22
N GLU A 482 3.05 5.94 20.48
CA GLU A 482 2.42 6.92 21.39
C GLU A 482 3.31 8.13 21.63
N GLU A 483 4.57 7.90 22.01
CA GLU A 483 5.54 8.96 22.29
C GLU A 483 5.66 9.91 21.09
N ARG A 484 5.87 9.36 19.90
CA ARG A 484 6.08 10.17 18.68
C ARG A 484 4.84 10.92 18.24
N VAL A 485 3.66 10.30 18.34
CA VAL A 485 2.39 10.97 18.04
C VAL A 485 2.14 12.11 19.01
N LEU A 486 2.31 11.89 20.31
CA LEU A 486 2.09 12.93 21.33
C LEU A 486 3.05 14.13 21.16
N LEU A 487 4.28 13.88 20.73
CA LEU A 487 5.29 14.93 20.54
C LEU A 487 5.11 15.70 19.22
N HIS A 488 4.82 15.01 18.10
CA HIS A 488 5.06 15.58 16.78
C HIS A 488 3.88 15.50 15.80
N ALA A 489 2.80 14.75 16.07
CA ALA A 489 1.72 14.60 15.08
C ALA A 489 0.98 15.92 14.83
N GLY A 490 0.86 16.30 13.57
CA GLY A 490 0.30 17.59 13.18
C GLY A 490 1.22 18.77 13.56
N ASP A 491 0.68 19.99 13.51
CA ASP A 491 1.39 21.23 13.86
C ASP A 491 0.53 22.14 14.71
N SER A 492 1.13 22.82 15.68
CA SER A 492 0.58 23.98 16.36
C SER A 492 0.95 25.27 15.62
N LYS A 493 0.27 26.37 15.93
CA LYS A 493 0.67 27.70 15.44
C LYS A 493 2.04 28.17 15.92
N ALA A 494 2.55 27.58 17.00
CA ALA A 494 3.91 27.88 17.48
C ALA A 494 4.98 27.20 16.61
N GLU A 495 4.66 26.01 16.06
CA GLU A 495 5.52 25.26 15.16
C GLU A 495 5.44 25.78 13.71
N ASP A 496 4.23 26.13 13.25
CA ASP A 496 4.01 26.80 11.96
C ASP A 496 3.11 28.04 12.12
N PRO A 497 3.67 29.25 12.19
CA PRO A 497 2.92 30.50 12.35
C PRO A 497 1.94 30.83 11.21
N ASN A 498 2.08 30.22 10.04
CA ASN A 498 1.16 30.45 8.92
C ASN A 498 -0.19 29.74 9.09
N LEU A 499 -0.29 28.79 10.00
CA LEU A 499 -1.54 28.06 10.29
C LEU A 499 -2.63 29.01 10.82
N PRO A 500 -3.91 28.81 10.41
CA PRO A 500 -5.02 29.56 10.98
C PRO A 500 -5.31 29.20 12.44
N SER A 501 -5.05 27.96 12.82
CA SER A 501 -5.26 27.39 14.16
C SER A 501 -4.34 26.18 14.36
N ASP A 502 -4.33 25.60 15.56
CA ASP A 502 -3.60 24.37 15.82
C ASP A 502 -4.24 23.16 15.10
N TYR A 503 -3.40 22.29 14.54
CA TYR A 503 -3.73 21.03 13.89
C TYR A 503 -3.17 19.83 14.67
N ILE A 504 -3.22 19.90 15.99
CA ILE A 504 -2.65 18.91 16.93
C ILE A 504 -3.70 17.95 17.51
N GLN A 505 -4.83 17.76 16.83
CA GLN A 505 -5.87 16.83 17.29
C GLN A 505 -5.34 15.41 17.56
N PRO A 506 -4.45 14.81 16.73
CA PRO A 506 -3.90 13.50 17.03
C PRO A 506 -3.18 13.42 18.37
N ARG A 507 -2.42 14.48 18.74
CA ARG A 507 -1.73 14.55 20.06
C ARG A 507 -2.71 14.54 21.22
N LYS A 508 -3.89 15.15 21.05
CA LYS A 508 -4.96 15.25 22.09
C LYS A 508 -5.81 14.00 22.20
N ASN A 509 -5.97 13.28 21.09
CA ASN A 509 -6.94 12.18 20.96
C ASN A 509 -6.27 10.80 21.01
N PHE A 510 -4.94 10.74 20.99
CA PHE A 510 -4.24 9.46 21.08
C PHE A 510 -4.58 8.77 22.40
N SER A 511 -4.82 7.48 22.33
CA SER A 511 -5.00 6.59 23.48
C SER A 511 -4.49 5.20 23.13
N SER A 512 -4.33 4.33 24.12
CA SER A 512 -3.78 2.99 23.95
C SER A 512 -4.52 2.12 22.92
N LYS A 513 -5.79 2.39 22.67
CA LYS A 513 -6.56 1.65 21.64
C LYS A 513 -5.93 1.77 20.24
N TRP A 514 -5.26 2.87 19.93
CA TRP A 514 -4.69 3.13 18.60
C TRP A 514 -3.44 2.32 18.28
N TRP A 515 -2.93 1.54 19.23
CA TRP A 515 -1.91 0.54 18.95
C TRP A 515 -2.42 -0.62 18.07
N ARG A 516 -3.74 -0.82 18.03
CA ARG A 516 -4.40 -1.86 17.23
C ARG A 516 -5.66 -1.30 16.61
N TRP A 517 -5.94 -1.70 15.41
CA TRP A 517 -7.23 -1.39 14.80
C TRP A 517 -8.33 -2.29 15.39
N PRO A 518 -9.58 -1.82 15.45
CA PRO A 518 -10.67 -2.64 15.95
C PRO A 518 -10.93 -3.83 15.03
N ILE A 519 -11.34 -4.95 15.60
CA ILE A 519 -11.97 -6.01 14.82
C ILE A 519 -13.29 -5.45 14.29
N PRO A 520 -13.56 -5.54 12.97
CA PRO A 520 -14.79 -5.00 12.39
C PRO A 520 -16.04 -5.57 13.05
N GLN A 521 -17.04 -4.72 13.30
CA GLN A 521 -18.27 -5.14 13.97
C GLN A 521 -18.96 -6.28 13.23
N SER A 522 -19.00 -6.24 11.90
CA SER A 522 -19.56 -7.32 11.08
C SER A 522 -18.91 -8.68 11.32
N ILE A 523 -17.62 -8.72 11.64
CA ILE A 523 -16.90 -9.96 11.99
C ILE A 523 -17.31 -10.44 13.38
N LEU A 524 -17.44 -9.55 14.35
CA LEU A 524 -17.91 -9.90 15.70
C LEU A 524 -19.34 -10.43 15.69
N ASP A 525 -20.19 -9.88 14.83
CA ASP A 525 -21.59 -10.28 14.70
C ASP A 525 -21.74 -11.71 14.14
N ILE A 526 -20.87 -12.12 13.20
CA ILE A 526 -20.90 -13.46 12.61
C ILE A 526 -20.01 -14.48 13.33
N MET A 527 -19.13 -14.04 14.20
CA MET A 527 -18.19 -14.89 14.96
C MET A 527 -18.35 -14.66 16.50
N PRO A 528 -19.43 -15.13 17.12
CA PRO A 528 -19.63 -14.96 18.55
C PRO A 528 -18.46 -15.50 19.36
N GLY A 529 -17.94 -14.71 20.30
CA GLY A 529 -16.80 -15.06 21.13
C GLY A 529 -15.43 -14.81 20.51
N TYR A 530 -15.35 -14.18 19.32
CA TYR A 530 -14.07 -13.77 18.74
C TYR A 530 -13.37 -12.71 19.62
N GLY A 531 -14.14 -11.76 20.15
CA GLY A 531 -13.68 -10.69 21.04
C GLY A 531 -13.02 -9.54 20.31
N GLN A 532 -13.19 -8.35 20.86
CA GLN A 532 -12.66 -7.09 20.35
C GLN A 532 -11.21 -6.86 20.82
N ASN A 533 -10.47 -6.00 20.15
CA ASN A 533 -9.21 -5.44 20.63
C ASN A 533 -9.47 -4.44 21.76
N GLU A 534 -8.55 -4.42 22.74
CA GLU A 534 -8.63 -3.57 23.92
C GLU A 534 -8.89 -2.10 23.56
N GLY A 535 -9.84 -1.48 24.26
CA GLY A 535 -10.22 -0.06 24.09
C GLY A 535 -11.18 0.23 22.93
N TRP A 536 -11.65 -0.81 22.23
CA TRP A 536 -12.62 -0.67 21.15
C TRP A 536 -14.01 -1.28 21.47
N ASP A 537 -14.22 -1.70 22.72
CA ASP A 537 -15.50 -2.26 23.19
C ASP A 537 -16.62 -1.22 23.24
#